data_c24082e39f629e54111a27876a3342c7
#
_entry.id   c24082e39f629e54111a27876a3342c7
#
_cell.length_a   1.000
_cell.length_b   1.000
_cell.length_c   1.000
_cell.angle_alpha   90.00
_cell.angle_beta   90.00
_cell.angle_gamma   90.00
#
_symmetry.space_group_name_H-M   'P 1'
#
loop_
_entity.id
_entity.type
_entity.pdbx_description
1 polymer ?
#
loop_
_entity_poly.entity_id
_entity_poly.type
_entity_poly.pdbx_seq_one_letter_code
_entity_poly.pdbx_strand_id
1 'polypeptide(L)'
;FLKKEVSEANAAAAVVERIALSHPEISVSFSVDGVRKFKTSGDGKLFSVIYTLYGAEFARTLLPVTSEQDGITVDGYVSKPESPRGSRAMQSFFVNNRYVRSKTAQAAAEEAYRSYIPSGKFPAAIIFVDLNPNRVDVNVHPAKTEIKFADERSVFSAIYYAVLGAIKPQPVVNE
;
A
#
# COMPACT_ATOMS: atom_id res chain seq x y z
N PHE A 1 0.57 21.63 23.72
CA PHE A 1 1.98 21.83 23.27
C PHE A 1 2.63 20.50 22.87
N LEU A 2 2.65 19.53 23.79
CA LEU A 2 3.18 18.18 23.54
C LEU A 2 2.42 17.42 22.46
N LYS A 3 1.08 17.55 22.38
CA LYS A 3 0.26 16.93 21.35
C LYS A 3 0.57 17.44 19.95
N LYS A 4 0.90 18.72 19.80
CA LYS A 4 1.24 19.31 18.52
C LYS A 4 2.62 18.81 18.01
N GLU A 5 3.60 18.72 18.88
CA GLU A 5 4.93 18.20 18.54
C GLU A 5 4.90 16.72 18.14
N VAL A 6 4.16 15.90 18.89
CA VAL A 6 3.95 14.48 18.56
C VAL A 6 3.20 14.32 17.24
N SER A 7 2.17 15.14 17.00
CA SER A 7 1.43 15.12 15.75
C SER A 7 2.28 15.52 14.55
N GLU A 8 3.15 16.54 14.69
CA GLU A 8 4.08 16.95 13.64
C GLU A 8 5.12 15.88 13.35
N ALA A 9 5.66 15.23 14.39
CA ALA A 9 6.61 14.13 14.24
C ALA A 9 5.96 12.92 13.54
N ASN A 10 4.72 12.58 13.87
CA ASN A 10 3.97 11.50 13.23
C ASN A 10 3.66 11.82 11.77
N ALA A 11 3.32 13.06 11.45
CA ALA A 11 3.10 13.49 10.08
C ALA A 11 4.39 13.42 9.25
N ALA A 12 5.51 13.85 9.81
CA ALA A 12 6.83 13.75 9.18
C ALA A 12 7.23 12.29 8.96
N ALA A 13 7.01 11.42 9.96
CA ALA A 13 7.26 9.99 9.86
C ALA A 13 6.47 9.37 8.70
N ALA A 14 5.18 9.69 8.58
CA ALA A 14 4.34 9.18 7.51
C ALA A 14 4.88 9.55 6.11
N VAL A 15 5.33 10.80 5.93
CA VAL A 15 5.93 11.24 4.66
C VAL A 15 7.21 10.47 4.36
N VAL A 16 8.10 10.31 5.34
CA VAL A 16 9.37 9.61 5.16
C VAL A 16 9.15 8.11 4.89
N GLU A 17 8.19 7.48 5.58
CA GLU A 17 7.80 6.10 5.34
C GLU A 17 7.34 5.87 3.90
N ARG A 18 6.52 6.78 3.36
CA ARG A 18 6.04 6.72 1.97
C ARG A 18 7.17 6.86 0.96
N ILE A 19 8.15 7.72 1.25
CA ILE A 19 9.36 7.85 0.42
C ILE A 19 10.15 6.54 0.45
N ALA A 20 10.35 5.97 1.62
CA ALA A 20 11.05 4.70 1.77
C ALA A 20 10.37 3.56 1.01
N LEU A 21 9.04 3.46 1.10
CA LEU A 21 8.24 2.45 0.38
C LEU A 21 8.34 2.61 -1.13
N SER A 22 8.36 3.84 -1.64
CA SER A 22 8.44 4.10 -3.09
C SER A 22 9.86 4.03 -3.66
N HIS A 23 10.88 3.99 -2.79
CA HIS A 23 12.30 3.91 -3.18
C HIS A 23 13.06 2.86 -2.35
N PRO A 24 12.74 1.56 -2.54
CA PRO A 24 13.44 0.49 -1.81
C PRO A 24 14.94 0.43 -2.08
N GLU A 25 15.38 0.95 -3.21
CA GLU A 25 16.78 1.01 -3.65
C GLU A 25 17.59 2.07 -2.91
N ILE A 26 16.93 2.96 -2.17
CA ILE A 26 17.58 4.03 -1.41
C ILE A 26 17.53 3.69 0.09
N SER A 27 18.67 3.77 0.77
CA SER A 27 18.70 3.70 2.23
C SER A 27 18.17 5.00 2.82
N VAL A 28 17.02 4.92 3.51
CA VAL A 28 16.35 6.06 4.14
C VAL A 28 16.45 5.92 5.64
N SER A 29 16.94 6.97 6.30
CA SER A 29 17.02 7.04 7.76
C SER A 29 16.14 8.16 8.28
N PHE A 30 15.40 7.89 9.35
CA PHE A 30 14.57 8.87 10.03
C PHE A 30 14.87 8.90 11.51
N SER A 31 15.12 10.11 12.02
CA SER A 31 15.41 10.35 13.44
C SER A 31 14.56 11.47 13.98
N VAL A 32 14.17 11.38 15.24
CA VAL A 32 13.44 12.42 15.98
C VAL A 32 14.23 12.73 17.26
N ASP A 33 14.59 13.98 17.45
CA ASP A 33 15.36 14.45 18.63
C ASP A 33 16.61 13.61 18.90
N GLY A 34 17.36 13.31 17.83
CA GLY A 34 18.59 12.52 17.89
C GLY A 34 18.40 11.02 18.05
N VAL A 35 17.16 10.54 18.16
CA VAL A 35 16.83 9.11 18.27
C VAL A 35 16.41 8.58 16.91
N ARG A 36 17.15 7.59 16.41
CA ARG A 36 16.80 6.93 15.14
C ARG A 36 15.53 6.10 15.31
N LYS A 37 14.54 6.36 14.45
CA LYS A 37 13.28 5.59 14.41
C LYS A 37 13.39 4.41 13.48
N PHE A 38 13.98 4.58 12.32
CA PHE A 38 14.27 3.49 11.37
C PHE A 38 15.41 3.87 10.43
N LYS A 39 15.97 2.84 9.81
CA LYS A 39 16.88 2.97 8.67
C LYS A 39 16.67 1.78 7.73
N THR A 40 16.30 2.05 6.48
CA THR A 40 16.14 1.01 5.46
C THR A 40 17.49 0.63 4.85
N SER A 41 17.60 -0.60 4.35
CA SER A 41 18.87 -1.12 3.82
C SER A 41 19.23 -0.61 2.43
N GLY A 42 18.23 -0.19 1.63
CA GLY A 42 18.46 0.18 0.24
C GLY A 42 18.73 -1.02 -0.68
N ASP A 43 18.24 -2.20 -0.32
CA ASP A 43 18.47 -3.44 -1.07
C ASP A 43 17.59 -3.60 -2.32
N GLY A 44 16.71 -2.64 -2.60
CA GLY A 44 15.79 -2.66 -3.73
C GLY A 44 14.54 -3.52 -3.54
N LYS A 45 14.36 -4.11 -2.36
CA LYS A 45 13.23 -5.00 -2.07
C LYS A 45 12.18 -4.30 -1.21
N LEU A 46 10.96 -4.18 -1.74
CA LEU A 46 9.84 -3.60 -1.01
C LEU A 46 9.58 -4.32 0.30
N PHE A 47 9.66 -5.64 0.32
CA PHE A 47 9.45 -6.42 1.55
C PHE A 47 10.42 -6.06 2.67
N SER A 48 11.69 -5.79 2.34
CA SER A 48 12.70 -5.35 3.32
C SER A 48 12.33 -4.01 3.94
N VAL A 49 11.79 -3.09 3.16
CA VAL A 49 11.30 -1.79 3.65
C VAL A 49 10.11 -2.00 4.59
N ILE A 50 9.14 -2.80 4.20
CA ILE A 50 7.94 -3.10 5.01
C ILE A 50 8.36 -3.74 6.34
N TYR A 51 9.28 -4.70 6.31
CA TYR A 51 9.82 -5.35 7.49
C TYR A 51 10.48 -4.34 8.45
N THR A 52 11.29 -3.45 7.89
CA THR A 52 11.98 -2.42 8.68
C THR A 52 11.00 -1.41 9.30
N LEU A 53 10.00 -0.96 8.53
CA LEU A 53 9.05 0.06 9.00
C LEU A 53 8.03 -0.49 10.00
N TYR A 54 7.53 -1.69 9.78
CA TYR A 54 6.35 -2.21 10.48
C TYR A 54 6.61 -3.47 11.30
N GLY A 55 7.79 -4.05 11.17
CA GLY A 55 8.23 -5.21 11.99
C GLY A 55 7.93 -6.57 11.39
N ALA A 56 8.59 -7.57 11.96
CA ALA A 56 8.52 -8.96 11.51
C ALA A 56 7.12 -9.56 11.63
N GLU A 57 6.42 -9.26 12.71
CA GLU A 57 5.08 -9.80 12.97
C GLU A 57 4.07 -9.35 11.91
N PHE A 58 4.08 -8.06 11.58
CA PHE A 58 3.25 -7.52 10.51
C PHE A 58 3.65 -8.12 9.15
N ALA A 59 4.93 -8.16 8.85
CA ALA A 59 5.43 -8.67 7.57
C ALA A 59 5.00 -10.13 7.31
N ARG A 60 4.92 -10.96 8.35
CA ARG A 60 4.46 -12.37 8.23
C ARG A 60 2.99 -12.50 7.84
N THR A 61 2.19 -11.46 8.04
CA THR A 61 0.77 -11.48 7.67
C THR A 61 0.52 -11.17 6.21
N LEU A 62 1.56 -10.87 5.43
CA LEU A 62 1.43 -10.35 4.07
C LEU A 62 1.60 -11.42 3.00
N LEU A 63 0.87 -11.21 1.91
CA LEU A 63 0.96 -11.96 0.67
C LEU A 63 1.41 -11.03 -0.45
N PRO A 64 2.27 -11.49 -1.36
CA PRO A 64 2.66 -10.67 -2.51
C PRO A 64 1.50 -10.55 -3.51
N VAL A 65 1.40 -9.39 -4.13
CA VAL A 65 0.48 -9.10 -5.22
C VAL A 65 1.30 -8.76 -6.44
N THR A 66 1.04 -9.42 -7.56
CA THR A 66 1.61 -9.05 -8.85
C THR A 66 0.62 -9.43 -9.94
N SER A 67 0.26 -8.47 -10.78
CA SER A 67 -0.72 -8.67 -11.85
C SER A 67 -0.57 -7.60 -12.91
N GLU A 68 -0.96 -7.93 -14.12
CA GLU A 68 -1.09 -6.97 -15.20
C GLU A 68 -2.40 -7.23 -15.92
N GLN A 69 -3.20 -6.18 -16.11
CA GLN A 69 -4.49 -6.24 -16.76
C GLN A 69 -4.77 -4.93 -17.49
N ASP A 70 -5.03 -5.01 -18.77
CA ASP A 70 -5.39 -3.85 -19.58
C ASP A 70 -4.35 -2.71 -19.51
N GLY A 71 -3.06 -3.06 -19.52
CA GLY A 71 -1.96 -2.10 -19.40
C GLY A 71 -1.79 -1.50 -18.00
N ILE A 72 -2.50 -2.02 -17.00
CA ILE A 72 -2.40 -1.60 -15.61
C ILE A 72 -1.65 -2.69 -14.84
N THR A 73 -0.48 -2.33 -14.31
CA THR A 73 0.31 -3.21 -13.47
C THR A 73 0.00 -2.94 -12.00
N VAL A 74 -0.27 -4.01 -11.25
CA VAL A 74 -0.54 -3.93 -9.81
C VAL A 74 0.44 -4.81 -9.07
N ASP A 75 1.25 -4.21 -8.22
CA ASP A 75 2.26 -4.88 -7.41
C ASP A 75 2.14 -4.47 -5.95
N GLY A 76 2.71 -5.23 -5.06
CA GLY A 76 2.80 -4.91 -3.64
C GLY A 76 2.49 -6.06 -2.73
N TYR A 77 1.90 -5.75 -1.58
CA TYR A 77 1.57 -6.72 -0.54
C TYR A 77 0.21 -6.42 0.07
N VAL A 78 -0.51 -7.48 0.39
CA VAL A 78 -1.81 -7.41 1.09
C VAL A 78 -1.83 -8.43 2.21
N SER A 79 -2.67 -8.19 3.22
CA SER A 79 -2.75 -9.09 4.36
C SER A 79 -3.49 -10.39 4.02
N LYS A 80 -3.06 -11.48 4.63
CA LYS A 80 -3.80 -12.74 4.62
C LYS A 80 -5.21 -12.54 5.19
N PRO A 81 -6.24 -13.24 4.67
CA PRO A 81 -7.61 -13.12 5.19
C PRO A 81 -7.73 -13.41 6.69
N GLU A 82 -6.92 -14.30 7.23
CA GLU A 82 -6.89 -14.63 8.66
C GLU A 82 -6.25 -13.57 9.54
N SER A 83 -5.75 -12.49 8.97
CA SER A 83 -5.12 -11.38 9.69
C SER A 83 -5.85 -10.05 9.44
N PRO A 84 -7.18 -9.96 9.69
CA PRO A 84 -7.93 -8.73 9.47
C PRO A 84 -7.57 -7.67 10.51
N ARG A 85 -7.71 -6.41 10.14
CA ARG A 85 -7.38 -5.27 10.99
C ARG A 85 -8.62 -4.48 11.38
N GLY A 86 -8.52 -3.76 12.52
CA GLY A 86 -9.61 -2.95 13.04
C GLY A 86 -9.78 -1.59 12.37
N SER A 87 -8.82 -1.17 11.55
CA SER A 87 -8.85 0.13 10.87
C SER A 87 -8.15 0.08 9.52
N ARG A 88 -8.25 1.17 8.76
CA ARG A 88 -7.56 1.36 7.48
C ARG A 88 -6.16 1.96 7.61
N ALA A 89 -5.60 1.99 8.81
CA ALA A 89 -4.30 2.63 9.06
C ALA A 89 -3.14 2.03 8.25
N MET A 90 -3.25 0.74 7.87
CA MET A 90 -2.23 0.04 7.11
C MET A 90 -2.58 -0.13 5.63
N GLN A 91 -3.30 0.84 5.08
CA GLN A 91 -3.56 0.92 3.65
C GLN A 91 -2.80 2.09 3.04
N SER A 92 -1.95 1.81 2.06
CA SER A 92 -1.19 2.80 1.29
C SER A 92 -1.24 2.45 -0.18
N PHE A 93 -1.60 3.43 -1.01
CA PHE A 93 -1.69 3.26 -2.45
C PHE A 93 -0.75 4.24 -3.15
N PHE A 94 -0.07 3.75 -4.16
CA PHE A 94 0.88 4.51 -4.97
C PHE A 94 0.48 4.38 -6.44
N VAL A 95 0.44 5.48 -7.16
CA VAL A 95 0.17 5.49 -8.59
C VAL A 95 1.36 6.12 -9.31
N ASN A 96 1.95 5.38 -10.25
CA ASN A 96 3.17 5.77 -10.92
C ASN A 96 4.25 6.22 -9.91
N ASN A 97 4.39 5.42 -8.86
CA ASN A 97 5.35 5.56 -7.78
C ASN A 97 5.15 6.78 -6.85
N ARG A 98 3.96 7.39 -6.87
CA ARG A 98 3.60 8.50 -5.99
C ARG A 98 2.48 8.11 -5.05
N TYR A 99 2.65 8.39 -3.76
CA TYR A 99 1.59 8.19 -2.78
C TYR A 99 0.34 9.00 -3.14
N VAL A 100 -0.81 8.32 -3.11
CA VAL A 100 -2.09 8.94 -3.44
C VAL A 100 -3.17 8.48 -2.47
N ARG A 101 -4.22 9.27 -2.36
CA ARG A 101 -5.49 8.83 -1.80
C ARG A 101 -6.43 8.53 -2.96
N SER A 102 -6.91 7.30 -3.03
CA SER A 102 -7.81 6.85 -4.08
C SER A 102 -8.95 6.06 -3.46
N LYS A 103 -10.16 6.60 -3.55
CA LYS A 103 -11.36 5.88 -3.11
C LYS A 103 -11.58 4.62 -3.94
N THR A 104 -11.27 4.69 -5.22
CA THR A 104 -11.38 3.54 -6.14
C THR A 104 -10.43 2.41 -5.73
N ALA A 105 -9.16 2.73 -5.47
CA ALA A 105 -8.19 1.74 -5.05
C ALA A 105 -8.56 1.11 -3.70
N GLN A 106 -8.97 1.92 -2.74
CA GLN A 106 -9.42 1.45 -1.43
C GLN A 106 -10.63 0.52 -1.56
N ALA A 107 -11.65 0.94 -2.30
CA ALA A 107 -12.86 0.16 -2.50
C ALA A 107 -12.58 -1.17 -3.22
N ALA A 108 -11.72 -1.15 -4.24
CA ALA A 108 -11.35 -2.35 -4.98
C ALA A 108 -10.61 -3.36 -4.11
N ALA A 109 -9.63 -2.90 -3.33
CA ALA A 109 -8.88 -3.76 -2.42
C ALA A 109 -9.80 -4.37 -1.35
N GLU A 110 -10.68 -3.57 -0.74
CA GLU A 110 -11.61 -4.05 0.29
C GLU A 110 -12.67 -4.99 -0.28
N GLU A 111 -13.19 -4.73 -1.48
CA GLU A 111 -14.19 -5.60 -2.12
C GLU A 111 -13.64 -7.00 -2.37
N ALA A 112 -12.35 -7.14 -2.68
CA ALA A 112 -11.72 -8.44 -2.86
C ALA A 112 -11.79 -9.32 -1.61
N TYR A 113 -11.87 -8.71 -0.43
CA TYR A 113 -11.94 -9.41 0.87
C TYR A 113 -13.38 -9.70 1.33
N ARG A 114 -14.38 -9.25 0.61
CA ARG A 114 -15.78 -9.27 1.08
C ARG A 114 -16.25 -10.62 1.61
N SER A 115 -15.87 -11.70 0.94
CA SER A 115 -16.24 -13.07 1.34
C SER A 115 -15.20 -13.74 2.26
N TYR A 116 -14.14 -13.03 2.64
CA TYR A 116 -12.99 -13.62 3.33
C TYR A 116 -12.75 -13.06 4.73
N ILE A 117 -13.21 -11.84 5.01
CA ILE A 117 -13.06 -11.22 6.33
C ILE A 117 -14.40 -10.73 6.87
N PRO A 118 -14.55 -10.65 8.21
CA PRO A 118 -15.79 -10.17 8.82
C PRO A 118 -16.11 -8.72 8.45
N SER A 119 -17.40 -8.40 8.42
CA SER A 119 -17.87 -7.02 8.26
C SER A 119 -17.28 -6.12 9.36
N GLY A 120 -16.88 -4.92 9.00
CA GLY A 120 -16.26 -3.96 9.93
C GLY A 120 -14.78 -4.17 10.16
N LYS A 121 -14.17 -5.14 9.51
CA LYS A 121 -12.71 -5.36 9.48
C LYS A 121 -12.14 -4.97 8.12
N PHE A 122 -10.83 -4.70 8.10
CA PHE A 122 -10.14 -4.15 6.94
C PHE A 122 -8.87 -4.93 6.63
N PRO A 123 -8.50 -5.06 5.35
CA PRO A 123 -7.20 -5.59 4.99
C PRO A 123 -6.11 -4.55 5.21
N ALA A 124 -4.87 -5.00 5.42
CA ALA A 124 -3.69 -4.21 5.16
C ALA A 124 -3.38 -4.30 3.66
N ALA A 125 -2.96 -3.21 3.05
CA ALA A 125 -2.62 -3.15 1.64
C ALA A 125 -1.55 -2.10 1.38
N ILE A 126 -0.46 -2.50 0.76
CA ILE A 126 0.60 -1.62 0.27
C ILE A 126 0.71 -1.91 -1.21
N ILE A 127 0.03 -1.11 -2.02
CA ILE A 127 -0.23 -1.40 -3.44
C ILE A 127 0.33 -0.30 -4.33
N PHE A 128 1.06 -0.73 -5.35
CA PHE A 128 1.64 0.10 -6.39
C PHE A 128 0.91 -0.18 -7.70
N VAL A 129 0.34 0.86 -8.28
CA VAL A 129 -0.37 0.81 -9.56
C VAL A 129 0.40 1.62 -10.58
N ASP A 130 0.81 0.98 -11.66
CA ASP A 130 1.49 1.64 -12.78
C ASP A 130 0.62 1.57 -14.03
N LEU A 131 0.43 2.71 -14.66
CA LEU A 131 -0.34 2.83 -15.88
C LEU A 131 0.12 4.07 -16.66
N ASN A 132 -0.31 4.17 -17.92
CA ASN A 132 0.02 5.34 -18.73
C ASN A 132 -0.45 6.62 -18.03
N PRO A 133 0.40 7.64 -17.89
CA PRO A 133 0.03 8.90 -17.24
C PRO A 133 -1.21 9.59 -17.80
N ASN A 134 -1.54 9.41 -19.07
CA ASN A 134 -2.75 9.99 -19.66
C ASN A 134 -4.05 9.33 -19.17
N ARG A 135 -3.96 8.20 -18.46
CA ARG A 135 -5.08 7.52 -17.81
C ARG A 135 -5.33 8.00 -16.37
N VAL A 136 -4.53 8.94 -15.91
CA VAL A 136 -4.65 9.55 -14.58
C VAL A 136 -5.00 11.01 -14.74
N ASP A 137 -6.09 11.45 -14.11
CA ASP A 137 -6.43 12.88 -14.06
C ASP A 137 -5.50 13.57 -13.05
N VAL A 138 -4.74 14.54 -13.54
CA VAL A 138 -3.83 15.31 -12.69
C VAL A 138 -4.66 16.22 -11.78
N ASN A 139 -4.51 16.04 -10.46
CA ASN A 139 -5.13 16.93 -9.50
C ASN A 139 -4.43 18.30 -9.53
N VAL A 140 -5.21 19.35 -9.73
CA VAL A 140 -4.74 20.74 -9.89
C VAL A 140 -4.27 21.36 -8.56
N HIS A 141 -4.53 20.69 -7.42
CA HIS A 141 -4.12 21.15 -6.08
C HIS A 141 -2.88 20.40 -5.59
N PRO A 142 -1.70 21.06 -5.55
CA PRO A 142 -0.47 20.41 -5.10
C PRO A 142 -0.52 19.88 -3.64
N ALA A 143 -1.43 20.40 -2.84
CA ALA A 143 -1.64 19.96 -1.45
C ALA A 143 -2.54 18.75 -1.31
N LYS A 144 -3.27 18.34 -2.36
CA LYS A 144 -4.16 17.18 -2.35
C LYS A 144 -3.49 15.97 -2.99
N THR A 145 -3.41 14.90 -2.22
CA THR A 145 -2.93 13.60 -2.70
C THR A 145 -4.03 12.78 -3.37
N GLU A 146 -5.28 13.28 -3.38
CA GLU A 146 -6.40 12.62 -4.05
C GLU A 146 -6.24 12.66 -5.56
N ILE A 147 -6.43 11.52 -6.20
CA ILE A 147 -6.40 11.41 -7.66
C ILE A 147 -7.68 10.76 -8.17
N LYS A 148 -7.98 11.05 -9.43
CA LYS A 148 -9.01 10.37 -10.21
C LYS A 148 -8.39 9.73 -11.43
N PHE A 149 -9.00 8.64 -11.89
CA PHE A 149 -8.58 7.97 -13.11
C PHE A 149 -9.52 8.33 -14.26
N ALA A 150 -9.00 8.37 -15.48
CA ALA A 150 -9.80 8.59 -16.67
C ALA A 150 -10.85 7.48 -16.84
N ASP A 151 -10.48 6.24 -16.51
CA ASP A 151 -11.37 5.09 -16.46
C ASP A 151 -11.28 4.41 -15.09
N GLU A 152 -12.17 4.81 -14.20
CA GLU A 152 -12.22 4.28 -12.83
C GLU A 152 -12.55 2.78 -12.80
N ARG A 153 -13.37 2.29 -13.73
CA ARG A 153 -13.77 0.86 -13.78
C ARG A 153 -12.59 -0.03 -14.12
N SER A 154 -11.76 0.36 -15.07
CA SER A 154 -10.57 -0.43 -15.44
C SER A 154 -9.59 -0.52 -14.30
N VAL A 155 -9.38 0.57 -13.56
CA VAL A 155 -8.49 0.59 -12.40
C VAL A 155 -9.06 -0.23 -11.25
N PHE A 156 -10.35 -0.07 -10.96
CA PHE A 156 -11.03 -0.89 -9.95
C PHE A 156 -10.87 -2.38 -10.27
N SER A 157 -11.18 -2.78 -11.49
CA SER A 157 -11.09 -4.18 -11.94
C SER A 157 -9.66 -4.73 -11.82
N ALA A 158 -8.67 -3.96 -12.24
CA ALA A 158 -7.27 -4.39 -12.17
C ALA A 158 -6.82 -4.63 -10.73
N ILE A 159 -7.15 -3.73 -9.82
CA ILE A 159 -6.80 -3.87 -8.39
C ILE A 159 -7.58 -5.01 -7.75
N TYR A 160 -8.89 -5.06 -7.99
CA TYR A 160 -9.77 -6.09 -7.45
C TYR A 160 -9.28 -7.49 -7.79
N TYR A 161 -9.02 -7.76 -9.05
CA TYR A 161 -8.58 -9.10 -9.49
C TYR A 161 -7.15 -9.41 -9.07
N ALA A 162 -6.27 -8.42 -8.99
CA ALA A 162 -4.93 -8.60 -8.48
C ALA A 162 -4.95 -9.04 -7.00
N VAL A 163 -5.70 -8.35 -6.17
CA VAL A 163 -5.84 -8.66 -4.74
C VAL A 163 -6.55 -9.99 -4.55
N LEU A 164 -7.67 -10.21 -5.26
CA LEU A 164 -8.42 -11.46 -5.18
C LEU A 164 -7.55 -12.66 -5.56
N GLY A 165 -6.74 -12.54 -6.61
CA GLY A 165 -5.79 -13.57 -7.01
C GLY A 165 -4.74 -13.89 -5.96
N ALA A 166 -4.32 -12.89 -5.17
CA ALA A 166 -3.35 -13.07 -4.11
C ALA A 166 -3.93 -13.81 -2.89
N ILE A 167 -5.20 -13.55 -2.56
CA ILE A 167 -5.82 -14.08 -1.33
C ILE A 167 -6.61 -15.38 -1.54
N LYS A 168 -6.95 -15.72 -2.79
CA LYS A 168 -7.62 -17.00 -3.09
C LYS A 168 -6.75 -18.17 -2.66
N PRO A 169 -7.36 -19.21 -2.04
CA PRO A 169 -6.64 -20.45 -1.78
C PRO A 169 -6.10 -21.03 -3.09
N GLN A 170 -4.81 -21.31 -3.11
CA GLN A 170 -4.24 -22.05 -4.25
C GLN A 170 -4.85 -23.45 -4.29
N PRO A 171 -5.21 -23.96 -5.48
CA PRO A 171 -5.63 -25.34 -5.58
C PRO A 171 -4.51 -26.25 -5.11
N VAL A 172 -4.84 -27.16 -4.20
CA VAL A 172 -3.89 -28.18 -3.75
C VAL A 172 -3.62 -29.08 -4.95
N VAL A 173 -2.45 -28.93 -5.56
CA VAL A 173 -1.99 -29.90 -6.57
C VAL A 173 -1.56 -31.12 -5.77
N ASN A 174 -2.43 -32.13 -5.68
CA ASN A 174 -2.03 -33.43 -5.21
C ASN A 174 -1.16 -34.07 -6.31
N GLU A 175 0.13 -34.16 -6.06
CA GLU A 175 1.03 -34.99 -6.85
C GLU A 175 0.73 -36.49 -6.61
#